data_2df128c78c8f6b709f9c05280109d63f
#
_entry.id   2df128c78c8f6b709f9c05280109d63f
#
_cell.length_a   1.000
_cell.length_b   1.000
_cell.length_c   1.000
_cell.angle_alpha   90.00
_cell.angle_beta   90.00
_cell.angle_gamma   90.00
#
_symmetry.space_group_name_H-M   'P 1'
#
loop_
_entity.id
_entity.type
_entity.pdbx_description
1 polymer ?
#
loop_
_entity_poly.entity_id
_entity_poly.type
_entity_poly.pdbx_seq_one_letter_code
_entity_poly.pdbx_strand_id
1 'polypeptide(L)'
;IGRYILQPEIFATLSAFKKGAGNEIQITDAIADLMGDVSVYGFAFQGTRFDCGMPDGLLAANVAYGLSKDREKTAELRRKLHLILENFG
;
A
#
# COMPACT_ATOMS: atom_id res chain seq x y z
N ILE A 1 2.58 -3.56 -3.03
CA ILE A 1 2.84 -2.60 -1.96
C ILE A 1 4.20 -1.95 -2.20
N GLY A 2 4.27 -0.63 -2.08
CA GLY A 2 5.44 0.16 -2.42
C GLY A 2 6.54 0.20 -1.34
N ARG A 3 6.89 -0.93 -0.73
CA ARG A 3 7.98 -1.02 0.25
C ARG A 3 8.95 -2.11 -0.15
N TYR A 4 10.22 -1.73 -0.31
CA TYR A 4 11.27 -2.60 -0.81
C TYR A 4 12.51 -2.50 0.06
N ILE A 5 13.15 -3.64 0.29
CA ILE A 5 14.52 -3.74 0.80
C ILE A 5 15.31 -4.35 -0.33
N LEU A 6 16.22 -3.58 -0.91
CA LEU A 6 16.94 -3.95 -2.12
C LEU A 6 18.43 -3.96 -1.88
N GLN A 7 19.13 -4.82 -2.62
CA GLN A 7 20.58 -4.87 -2.63
C GLN A 7 21.16 -3.67 -3.42
N PRO A 8 22.40 -3.24 -3.13
CA PRO A 8 23.01 -2.07 -3.79
C PRO A 8 23.09 -2.18 -5.32
N GLU A 9 23.08 -3.37 -5.87
CA GLU A 9 23.08 -3.65 -7.31
C GLU A 9 21.92 -2.98 -8.04
N ILE A 10 20.83 -2.65 -7.33
CA ILE A 10 19.69 -1.94 -7.90
C ILE A 10 20.06 -0.59 -8.51
N PHE A 11 21.06 0.09 -7.96
CA PHE A 11 21.48 1.41 -8.46
C PHE A 11 22.12 1.32 -9.84
N ALA A 12 22.93 0.29 -10.09
CA ALA A 12 23.50 0.05 -11.42
C ALA A 12 22.42 -0.29 -12.43
N THR A 13 21.46 -1.12 -12.03
CA THR A 13 20.30 -1.49 -12.85
C THR A 13 19.46 -0.26 -13.19
N LEU A 14 19.12 0.58 -12.22
CA LEU A 14 18.37 1.82 -12.44
C LEU A 14 19.09 2.79 -13.37
N SER A 15 20.41 2.91 -13.23
CA SER A 15 21.24 3.79 -14.09
C SER A 15 21.24 3.35 -15.57
N ALA A 16 21.11 2.05 -15.82
CA ALA A 16 21.07 1.46 -17.16
C ALA A 16 19.69 1.50 -17.81
N PHE A 17 18.61 1.73 -17.04
CA PHE A 17 17.25 1.69 -17.54
C PHE A 17 16.90 2.89 -18.40
N LYS A 18 16.15 2.61 -19.48
CA LYS A 18 15.44 3.63 -20.27
C LYS A 18 14.12 3.94 -19.57
N LYS A 19 13.56 5.13 -19.83
CA LYS A 19 12.25 5.54 -19.33
C LYS A 19 11.17 4.54 -19.72
N GLY A 20 10.42 4.04 -18.73
CA GLY A 20 9.30 3.12 -18.89
C GLY A 20 7.96 3.82 -19.13
N ALA A 21 6.86 3.19 -18.71
CA ALA A 21 5.52 3.74 -18.82
C ALA A 21 5.42 5.13 -18.17
N GLY A 22 4.71 6.06 -18.80
CA GLY A 22 4.59 7.44 -18.34
C GLY A 22 5.85 8.27 -18.47
N ASN A 23 6.82 7.83 -19.27
CA ASN A 23 8.12 8.49 -19.47
C ASN A 23 8.96 8.56 -18.18
N GLU A 24 8.77 7.62 -17.26
CA GLU A 24 9.46 7.51 -15.98
C GLU A 24 10.24 6.20 -15.89
N ILE A 25 11.30 6.20 -15.07
CA ILE A 25 12.02 4.99 -14.71
C ILE A 25 11.25 4.33 -13.56
N GLN A 26 10.74 3.11 -13.81
CA GLN A 26 9.98 2.35 -12.84
C GLN A 26 10.89 1.44 -12.03
N ILE A 27 10.82 1.52 -10.69
CA ILE A 27 11.60 0.63 -9.81
C ILE A 27 11.19 -0.84 -9.99
N THR A 28 9.93 -1.11 -10.31
CA THR A 28 9.44 -2.47 -10.56
C THR A 28 10.10 -3.12 -11.77
N ASP A 29 10.37 -2.36 -12.82
CA ASP A 29 11.10 -2.83 -14.00
C ASP A 29 12.56 -3.16 -13.64
N ALA A 30 13.19 -2.32 -12.83
CA ALA A 30 14.56 -2.54 -12.35
C ALA A 30 14.63 -3.79 -11.45
N ILE A 31 13.65 -4.01 -10.58
CA ILE A 31 13.58 -5.23 -9.76
C ILE A 31 13.41 -6.47 -10.63
N ALA A 32 12.56 -6.41 -11.64
CA ALA A 32 12.36 -7.52 -12.57
C ALA A 32 13.65 -7.90 -13.31
N ASP A 33 14.41 -6.91 -13.75
CA ASP A 33 15.72 -7.13 -14.37
C ASP A 33 16.75 -7.72 -13.38
N LEU A 34 16.77 -7.19 -12.16
CA LEU A 34 17.66 -7.65 -11.10
C LEU A 34 17.42 -9.11 -10.70
N MET A 35 16.20 -9.61 -10.85
CA MET A 35 15.83 -11.01 -10.53
C MET A 35 16.61 -12.05 -11.35
N GLY A 36 17.20 -11.65 -12.47
CA GLY A 36 18.09 -12.51 -13.24
C GLY A 36 19.43 -12.79 -12.55
N ASP A 37 19.89 -11.89 -11.71
CA ASP A 37 21.21 -11.91 -11.08
C ASP A 37 21.18 -12.18 -9.57
N VAL A 38 20.14 -11.71 -8.89
CA VAL A 38 19.97 -11.86 -7.43
C VAL A 38 18.58 -12.43 -7.09
N SER A 39 18.50 -13.11 -5.96
CA SER A 39 17.21 -13.61 -5.46
C SER A 39 16.39 -12.46 -4.90
N VAL A 40 15.12 -12.37 -5.32
CA VAL A 40 14.15 -11.40 -4.82
C VAL A 40 12.97 -12.17 -4.23
N TYR A 41 12.57 -11.79 -3.03
CA TYR A 41 11.51 -12.45 -2.27
C TYR A 41 10.35 -11.51 -2.00
N GLY A 42 9.13 -12.03 -2.10
CA GLY A 42 7.95 -11.37 -1.59
C GLY A 42 7.77 -11.67 -0.11
N PHE A 43 7.54 -10.65 0.68
CA PHE A 43 7.22 -10.80 2.11
C PHE A 43 5.72 -10.60 2.33
N ALA A 44 5.04 -11.65 2.79
CA ALA A 44 3.63 -11.57 3.16
C ALA A 44 3.52 -11.00 4.58
N PHE A 45 3.13 -9.74 4.68
CA PHE A 45 2.96 -9.09 5.98
C PHE A 45 1.61 -9.44 6.62
N GLN A 46 1.55 -9.34 7.94
CA GLN A 46 0.30 -9.41 8.69
C GLN A 46 -0.30 -8.00 8.80
N GLY A 47 -1.56 -7.86 8.43
CA GLY A 47 -2.26 -6.58 8.45
C GLY A 47 -3.22 -6.40 7.29
N THR A 48 -3.88 -5.25 7.27
CA THR A 48 -4.81 -4.87 6.21
C THR A 48 -4.20 -3.76 5.36
N ARG A 49 -4.23 -3.94 4.05
CA ARG A 49 -3.79 -2.94 3.09
C ARG A 49 -4.98 -2.06 2.69
N PHE A 50 -4.76 -0.75 2.65
CA PHE A 50 -5.71 0.21 2.09
C PHE A 50 -5.03 1.00 0.98
N ASP A 51 -5.72 1.16 -0.14
CA ASP A 51 -5.23 2.00 -1.24
C ASP A 51 -5.73 3.43 -1.05
N CYS A 52 -4.93 4.24 -0.37
CA CYS A 52 -5.28 5.63 -0.06
C CYS A 52 -5.17 6.58 -1.28
N GLY A 53 -4.73 6.10 -2.42
CA GLY A 53 -4.78 6.82 -3.70
C GLY A 53 -6.19 6.87 -4.29
N MET A 54 -7.10 6.03 -3.80
CA MET A 54 -8.51 6.01 -4.17
C MET A 54 -9.35 6.61 -3.05
N PRO A 55 -10.38 7.44 -3.35
CA PRO A 55 -11.21 8.09 -2.32
C PRO A 55 -11.87 7.13 -1.34
N ASP A 56 -12.42 6.04 -1.83
CA ASP A 56 -13.03 4.98 -1.02
C ASP A 56 -12.01 4.23 -0.16
N GLY A 57 -10.82 3.97 -0.70
CA GLY A 57 -9.72 3.35 0.03
C GLY A 57 -9.21 4.24 1.16
N LEU A 58 -9.08 5.55 0.94
CA LEU A 58 -8.71 6.53 1.96
C LEU A 58 -9.77 6.60 3.07
N LEU A 59 -11.05 6.65 2.70
CA LEU A 59 -12.15 6.65 3.66
C LEU A 59 -12.15 5.36 4.49
N ALA A 60 -12.02 4.21 3.86
CA ALA A 60 -11.94 2.92 4.54
C ALA A 60 -10.75 2.85 5.52
N ALA A 61 -9.59 3.37 5.14
CA ALA A 61 -8.42 3.44 6.00
C ALA A 61 -8.67 4.30 7.24
N ASN A 62 -9.31 5.46 7.07
CA ASN A 62 -9.67 6.35 8.19
C ASN A 62 -10.65 5.68 9.16
N VAL A 63 -11.67 5.02 8.64
CA VAL A 63 -12.64 4.29 9.45
C VAL A 63 -11.96 3.15 10.20
N ALA A 64 -11.17 2.33 9.52
CA ALA A 64 -10.45 1.22 10.13
C ALA A 64 -9.49 1.70 11.23
N TYR A 65 -8.75 2.77 10.98
CA TYR A 65 -7.86 3.37 11.98
C TYR A 65 -8.63 3.90 13.19
N GLY A 66 -9.74 4.59 12.96
CA GLY A 66 -10.61 5.08 14.03
C GLY A 66 -11.16 3.95 14.91
N LEU A 67 -11.49 2.81 14.29
CA LEU A 67 -12.04 1.64 14.98
C LEU A 67 -10.96 0.73 15.62
N SER A 68 -9.68 0.93 15.32
CA SER A 68 -8.58 0.11 15.84
C SER A 68 -8.31 0.29 17.32
N LYS A 69 -8.89 1.31 17.92
CA LYS A 69 -8.79 1.61 19.35
C LYS A 69 -9.75 0.72 20.16
N ASP A 70 -9.62 0.80 21.48
CA ASP A 70 -10.46 0.10 22.42
C ASP A 70 -11.96 0.22 22.04
N ARG A 71 -12.68 -0.90 22.14
CA ARG A 71 -14.09 -0.99 21.73
C ARG A 71 -15.01 -0.04 22.53
N GLU A 72 -14.72 0.15 23.82
CA GLU A 72 -15.50 1.09 24.64
C GLU A 72 -15.28 2.53 24.20
N LYS A 73 -14.03 2.89 23.89
CA LYS A 73 -13.66 4.23 23.40
C LYS A 73 -14.18 4.53 21.99
N THR A 74 -14.54 3.50 21.24
CA THR A 74 -15.06 3.64 19.87
C THR A 74 -16.57 3.41 19.77
N ALA A 75 -17.27 3.20 20.87
CA ALA A 75 -18.70 2.90 20.88
C ALA A 75 -19.53 3.98 20.15
N GLU A 76 -19.26 5.24 20.41
CA GLU A 76 -19.95 6.35 19.75
C GLU A 76 -19.65 6.43 18.26
N LEU A 77 -18.40 6.21 17.86
CA LEU A 77 -18.04 6.15 16.44
C LEU A 77 -18.75 5.00 15.74
N ARG A 78 -18.82 3.83 16.36
CA ARG A 78 -19.53 2.66 15.82
C ARG A 78 -21.00 2.96 15.62
N ARG A 79 -21.64 3.59 16.60
CA ARG A 79 -23.03 4.00 16.51
C ARG A 79 -23.27 4.98 15.34
N LYS A 80 -22.43 5.98 15.18
CA LYS A 80 -22.50 6.96 14.08
C LYS A 80 -22.34 6.28 12.71
N LEU A 81 -21.38 5.39 12.58
CA LEU A 81 -21.14 4.67 11.33
C LEU A 81 -22.34 3.79 10.97
N HIS A 82 -22.93 3.14 11.96
CA HIS A 82 -24.12 2.32 11.75
C HIS A 82 -25.32 3.15 11.24
N LEU A 83 -25.57 4.30 11.86
CA LEU A 83 -26.62 5.23 11.42
C LEU A 83 -26.38 5.75 10.00
N ILE A 84 -25.13 6.03 9.64
CA ILE A 84 -24.78 6.46 8.28
C ILE A 84 -25.11 5.35 7.28
N LEU A 85 -24.72 4.13 7.56
CA LEU A 85 -25.02 2.99 6.69
C LEU A 85 -26.52 2.74 6.53
N GLU A 86 -27.30 2.92 7.59
CA GLU A 86 -28.77 2.81 7.53
C GLU A 86 -29.42 3.90 6.70
N ASN A 87 -28.93 5.15 6.80
CA ASN A 87 -29.54 6.31 6.16
C ASN A 87 -29.08 6.51 4.71
N PHE A 88 -27.91 6.05 4.35
CA PHE A 88 -27.31 6.22 3.02
C PHE A 88 -27.04 4.90 2.29
N GLY A 89 -27.37 3.82 2.90
CA GLY A 89 -27.30 2.48 2.29
C GLY A 89 -28.59 2.14 1.57
#